data_7a98cf3f8a9d1276f44b508a59049c84
#
_entry.id   7a98cf3f8a9d1276f44b508a59049c84
#
_cell.length_a   1.000
_cell.length_b   1.000
_cell.length_c   1.000
_cell.angle_alpha   90.00
_cell.angle_beta   90.00
_cell.angle_gamma   90.00
#
_symmetry.space_group_name_H-M   'P 1'
#
loop_
_entity.id
_entity.type
_entity.pdbx_description
1 polymer ?
#
loop_
_entity_poly.entity_id
_entity_poly.type
_entity_poly.pdbx_seq_one_letter_code
_entity_poly.pdbx_strand_id
1 'polypeptide(L)'
;MLATLFNSILYYGYVPRDFGSGIIIPIIKDKSGDKTSSSNYRGISLSSNIAKLFEMCLLDLYSSFLYSSDLQFGFKKKSGCNSAIYAARSVIEYFTKHGSTVNVCLLDMSKAFDKVNHHGLNMKLMKRNLPINFLNVIIDWYSKCYAIVLCNGCFSQCFNVLCGVRQGGVLSPIMFAIYVDDIIVDLKNSHEGCCIDGLYFGCVMYADDLMLLSASLSSLQRMLNVCVTAASHLDIAFNVKKSMVIRVGQAFRHVCKNVTMYGLDLPFVEKAKYLGVFIVTGKRFRVSLSEPISKFFKSVNSILSKCKGHMNEVVLLNLLNAYCKPLLCYACECIDFLKSEYSRLFNAWNCIYWKLFQVNDQNVIGDICRFSGFLPLSVGIDIRKYAFLCKLPLTGNSVLGKLYSMFGQVEVVELAKEYNVTVGCTYNKFKNVLRQRLL
;
A
#
# COMPACT_ATOMS: atom_id res chain seq x y z
N MET A 1 5.27 2.77 37.91
CA MET A 1 4.76 1.39 37.87
C MET A 1 4.88 0.73 36.49
N LEU A 2 4.28 1.22 35.38
CA LEU A 2 4.44 0.60 34.04
C LEU A 2 5.89 0.62 33.54
N ALA A 3 6.62 1.72 33.70
CA ALA A 3 8.03 1.80 33.29
C ALA A 3 8.88 0.78 34.07
N THR A 4 8.62 0.60 35.37
CA THR A 4 9.31 -0.40 36.20
C THR A 4 9.03 -1.81 35.69
N LEU A 5 7.75 -2.12 35.37
CA LEU A 5 7.37 -3.41 34.77
C LEU A 5 8.10 -3.66 33.44
N PHE A 6 8.09 -2.69 32.54
CA PHE A 6 8.73 -2.84 31.22
C PHE A 6 10.26 -2.99 31.31
N ASN A 7 10.90 -2.24 32.21
CA ASN A 7 12.32 -2.40 32.49
C ASN A 7 12.65 -3.77 33.09
N SER A 8 11.79 -4.28 34.01
CA SER A 8 11.97 -5.63 34.55
C SER A 8 11.81 -6.71 33.47
N ILE A 9 10.83 -6.58 32.57
CA ILE A 9 10.66 -7.50 31.44
C ILE A 9 11.93 -7.52 30.57
N LEU A 10 12.50 -6.35 30.23
CA LEU A 10 13.72 -6.24 29.47
C LEU A 10 14.94 -6.78 30.19
N TYR A 11 15.05 -6.55 31.50
CA TYR A 11 16.19 -6.98 32.29
C TYR A 11 16.22 -8.49 32.49
N TYR A 12 15.05 -9.08 32.83
CA TYR A 12 14.95 -10.54 33.08
C TYR A 12 14.67 -11.36 31.83
N GLY A 13 14.32 -10.77 30.71
CA GLY A 13 13.93 -11.46 29.49
C GLY A 13 12.62 -12.26 29.63
N TYR A 14 11.80 -11.95 30.65
CA TYR A 14 10.58 -12.66 30.98
C TYR A 14 9.36 -11.81 30.70
N VAL A 15 8.42 -12.33 29.89
CA VAL A 15 7.16 -11.66 29.51
C VAL A 15 6.00 -12.29 30.31
N PRO A 16 5.15 -11.50 30.98
CA PRO A 16 3.96 -12.00 31.64
C PRO A 16 3.04 -12.74 30.66
N ARG A 17 2.46 -13.87 31.11
CA ARG A 17 1.64 -14.75 30.25
C ARG A 17 0.53 -14.02 29.51
N ASP A 18 -0.12 -13.04 30.16
CA ASP A 18 -1.24 -12.29 29.59
C ASP A 18 -0.85 -11.39 28.41
N PHE A 19 0.43 -11.05 28.26
CA PHE A 19 0.94 -10.36 27.09
C PHE A 19 0.88 -11.26 25.84
N GLY A 20 1.01 -12.59 26.05
CA GLY A 20 0.92 -13.62 25.02
C GLY A 20 -0.51 -13.94 24.61
N SER A 21 -1.52 -13.58 25.41
CA SER A 21 -2.92 -13.90 25.14
C SER A 21 -3.54 -13.04 24.04
N GLY A 22 -4.46 -13.63 23.26
CA GLY A 22 -5.20 -12.90 22.23
C GLY A 22 -6.59 -13.46 21.98
N ILE A 23 -7.54 -12.57 21.68
CA ILE A 23 -8.88 -12.94 21.20
C ILE A 23 -8.89 -12.71 19.69
N ILE A 24 -9.12 -13.75 18.91
CA ILE A 24 -9.20 -13.67 17.44
C ILE A 24 -10.66 -13.44 17.04
N ILE A 25 -10.89 -12.34 16.33
CA ILE A 25 -12.19 -12.02 15.72
C ILE A 25 -12.10 -12.29 14.22
N PRO A 26 -12.86 -13.25 13.67
CA PRO A 26 -12.89 -13.52 12.23
C PRO A 26 -13.69 -12.43 11.49
N ILE A 27 -13.03 -11.69 10.61
CA ILE A 27 -13.65 -10.68 9.76
C ILE A 27 -13.74 -11.20 8.33
N ILE A 28 -14.94 -11.13 7.72
CA ILE A 28 -15.19 -11.58 6.35
C ILE A 28 -14.36 -10.73 5.36
N LYS A 29 -13.58 -11.39 4.47
CA LYS A 29 -12.81 -10.75 3.40
C LYS A 29 -13.71 -10.34 2.23
N ASP A 30 -14.54 -11.27 1.79
CA ASP A 30 -15.48 -11.07 0.69
C ASP A 30 -16.90 -11.40 1.16
N LYS A 31 -17.77 -10.36 1.17
CA LYS A 31 -19.18 -10.50 1.59
C LYS A 31 -20.01 -11.34 0.63
N SER A 32 -19.59 -11.43 -0.64
CA SER A 32 -20.21 -12.23 -1.68
C SER A 32 -19.65 -13.65 -1.77
N GLY A 33 -18.50 -13.91 -1.13
CA GLY A 33 -17.85 -15.21 -1.10
C GLY A 33 -18.51 -16.20 -0.11
N ASP A 34 -18.04 -17.45 -0.18
CA ASP A 34 -18.51 -18.52 0.70
C ASP A 34 -18.22 -18.18 2.19
N LYS A 35 -19.29 -18.02 2.96
CA LYS A 35 -19.23 -17.70 4.40
C LYS A 35 -18.95 -18.93 5.28
N THR A 36 -19.04 -20.14 4.73
CA THR A 36 -18.73 -21.37 5.46
C THR A 36 -17.24 -21.71 5.40
N SER A 37 -16.53 -21.16 4.41
CA SER A 37 -15.10 -21.37 4.26
C SER A 37 -14.27 -20.45 5.17
N SER A 38 -13.45 -21.03 6.04
CA SER A 38 -12.49 -20.29 6.90
C SER A 38 -11.51 -19.44 6.10
N SER A 39 -11.23 -19.80 4.84
CA SER A 39 -10.33 -19.04 3.95
C SER A 39 -10.87 -17.65 3.59
N ASN A 40 -12.20 -17.45 3.71
CA ASN A 40 -12.86 -16.17 3.48
C ASN A 40 -12.82 -15.22 4.70
N TYR A 41 -12.12 -15.60 5.75
CA TYR A 41 -11.99 -14.77 6.94
C TYR A 41 -10.55 -14.31 7.17
N ARG A 42 -10.41 -13.12 7.78
CA ARG A 42 -9.17 -12.63 8.40
C ARG A 42 -9.32 -12.72 9.91
N GLY A 43 -8.40 -13.38 10.58
CA GLY A 43 -8.36 -13.44 12.03
C GLY A 43 -7.69 -12.19 12.60
N ILE A 44 -8.48 -11.22 13.05
CA ILE A 44 -7.91 -10.03 13.71
C ILE A 44 -7.73 -10.34 15.19
N SER A 45 -6.51 -10.23 15.67
CA SER A 45 -6.15 -10.51 17.05
C SER A 45 -6.29 -9.26 17.93
N LEU A 46 -7.13 -9.35 18.94
CA LEU A 46 -7.22 -8.36 20.02
C LEU A 46 -6.27 -8.78 21.15
N SER A 47 -5.29 -7.94 21.44
CA SER A 47 -4.35 -8.10 22.55
C SER A 47 -4.53 -7.00 23.59
N SER A 48 -3.97 -7.21 24.78
CA SER A 48 -3.98 -6.24 25.87
C SER A 48 -3.38 -4.90 25.44
N ASN A 49 -3.99 -3.79 25.88
CA ASN A 49 -3.45 -2.44 25.61
C ASN A 49 -2.07 -2.22 26.25
N ILE A 50 -1.80 -2.86 27.41
CA ILE A 50 -0.50 -2.80 28.07
C ILE A 50 0.56 -3.49 27.22
N ALA A 51 0.21 -4.66 26.63
CA ALA A 51 1.09 -5.36 25.70
C ALA A 51 1.40 -4.52 24.47
N LYS A 52 0.38 -3.86 23.88
CA LYS A 52 0.58 -2.94 22.74
C LYS A 52 1.47 -1.74 23.10
N LEU A 53 1.29 -1.18 24.27
CA LEU A 53 2.14 -0.09 24.76
C LEU A 53 3.60 -0.55 24.91
N PHE A 54 3.81 -1.77 25.42
CA PHE A 54 5.15 -2.36 25.50
C PHE A 54 5.75 -2.60 24.11
N GLU A 55 4.96 -3.13 23.14
CA GLU A 55 5.40 -3.25 21.74
C GLU A 55 5.83 -1.89 21.14
N MET A 56 5.09 -0.81 21.45
CA MET A 56 5.46 0.55 21.00
C MET A 56 6.80 1.01 21.62
N CYS A 57 7.02 0.75 22.91
CA CYS A 57 8.28 1.05 23.57
C CYS A 57 9.45 0.25 22.95
N LEU A 58 9.25 -1.05 22.69
CA LEU A 58 10.26 -1.87 22.03
C LEU A 58 10.59 -1.35 20.63
N LEU A 59 9.56 -0.98 19.87
CA LEU A 59 9.72 -0.43 18.52
C LEU A 59 10.52 0.88 18.53
N ASP A 60 10.30 1.73 19.50
CA ASP A 60 11.02 3.01 19.61
C ASP A 60 12.48 2.78 20.04
N LEU A 61 12.70 1.99 21.09
CA LEU A 61 14.03 1.71 21.65
C LEU A 61 14.95 0.98 20.65
N TYR A 62 14.41 0.05 19.86
CA TYR A 62 15.20 -0.81 18.97
C TYR A 62 14.99 -0.48 17.49
N SER A 63 14.44 0.69 17.17
CA SER A 63 14.10 1.10 15.78
C SER A 63 15.30 1.03 14.82
N SER A 64 16.53 1.29 15.29
CA SER A 64 17.76 1.22 14.49
C SER A 64 18.12 -0.18 13.99
N PHE A 65 17.61 -1.22 14.66
CA PHE A 65 17.82 -2.62 14.26
C PHE A 65 16.64 -3.21 13.47
N LEU A 66 15.45 -2.59 13.61
CA LEU A 66 14.18 -3.08 13.05
C LEU A 66 13.89 -2.43 11.68
N TYR A 67 14.80 -2.62 10.73
CA TYR A 67 14.69 -2.10 9.37
C TYR A 67 14.43 -3.21 8.33
N SER A 68 13.92 -2.83 7.18
CA SER A 68 13.78 -3.68 5.99
C SER A 68 14.25 -2.95 4.74
N SER A 69 14.45 -3.66 3.64
CA SER A 69 14.88 -3.10 2.35
C SER A 69 14.03 -1.90 1.93
N ASP A 70 14.63 -0.91 1.27
CA ASP A 70 13.92 0.26 0.73
C ASP A 70 12.90 -0.09 -0.38
N LEU A 71 12.96 -1.30 -0.92
CA LEU A 71 11.97 -1.84 -1.85
C LEU A 71 10.75 -2.46 -1.14
N GLN A 72 10.77 -2.62 0.20
CA GLN A 72 9.59 -2.88 1.02
C GLN A 72 8.99 -1.55 1.45
N PHE A 73 7.83 -1.20 0.92
CA PHE A 73 7.14 0.06 1.20
C PHE A 73 6.09 -0.06 2.32
N GLY A 74 5.65 -1.29 2.60
CA GLY A 74 4.68 -1.56 3.64
C GLY A 74 5.25 -1.38 5.06
N PHE A 75 4.40 -0.90 5.98
CA PHE A 75 4.69 -0.78 7.41
C PHE A 75 5.85 0.16 7.79
N LYS A 76 6.24 1.04 6.89
CA LYS A 76 7.28 2.06 7.13
C LYS A 76 6.68 3.41 7.43
N LYS A 77 7.24 4.11 8.42
CA LYS A 77 6.91 5.53 8.69
C LYS A 77 7.14 6.36 7.44
N LYS A 78 6.25 7.31 7.16
CA LYS A 78 6.29 8.22 5.99
C LYS A 78 6.21 7.55 4.62
N SER A 79 5.95 6.24 4.54
CA SER A 79 5.71 5.49 3.31
C SER A 79 4.31 4.90 3.30
N GLY A 80 3.68 4.79 2.13
CA GLY A 80 2.34 4.24 1.98
C GLY A 80 2.12 3.64 0.59
N CYS A 81 0.89 3.20 0.31
CA CYS A 81 0.53 2.64 -1.00
C CYS A 81 0.92 3.58 -2.15
N ASN A 82 0.76 4.90 -1.97
CA ASN A 82 1.11 5.89 -2.99
C ASN A 82 2.60 5.89 -3.32
N SER A 83 3.47 5.65 -2.34
CA SER A 83 4.93 5.56 -2.56
C SER A 83 5.29 4.35 -3.41
N ALA A 84 4.67 3.19 -3.15
CA ALA A 84 4.87 1.97 -3.93
C ALA A 84 4.32 2.11 -5.36
N ILE A 85 3.12 2.70 -5.53
CA ILE A 85 2.51 2.96 -6.83
C ILE A 85 3.37 3.96 -7.63
N TYR A 86 3.87 5.02 -6.99
CA TYR A 86 4.76 5.99 -7.60
C TYR A 86 6.07 5.34 -8.08
N ALA A 87 6.68 4.51 -7.24
CA ALA A 87 7.89 3.79 -7.61
C ALA A 87 7.66 2.87 -8.82
N ALA A 88 6.61 2.05 -8.80
CA ALA A 88 6.25 1.18 -9.92
C ALA A 88 5.97 1.98 -11.20
N ARG A 89 5.15 3.05 -11.12
CA ARG A 89 4.88 3.94 -12.25
C ARG A 89 6.16 4.52 -12.84
N SER A 90 7.00 5.13 -12.02
CA SER A 90 8.20 5.81 -12.46
C SER A 90 9.16 4.87 -13.19
N VAL A 91 9.35 3.65 -12.67
CA VAL A 91 10.19 2.63 -13.32
C VAL A 91 9.58 2.19 -14.65
N ILE A 92 8.29 1.86 -14.69
CA ILE A 92 7.61 1.44 -15.92
C ILE A 92 7.67 2.56 -16.97
N GLU A 93 7.42 3.81 -16.59
CA GLU A 93 7.48 4.95 -17.52
C GLU A 93 8.89 5.20 -18.03
N TYR A 94 9.92 5.04 -17.20
CA TYR A 94 11.30 5.15 -17.65
C TYR A 94 11.59 4.18 -18.79
N PHE A 95 11.33 2.89 -18.57
CA PHE A 95 11.59 1.86 -19.59
C PHE A 95 10.72 2.01 -20.84
N THR A 96 9.45 2.39 -20.70
CA THR A 96 8.55 2.57 -21.84
C THR A 96 8.89 3.81 -22.66
N LYS A 97 9.38 4.89 -22.05
CA LYS A 97 9.92 6.09 -22.74
C LYS A 97 11.16 5.75 -23.56
N HIS A 98 11.98 4.79 -23.13
CA HIS A 98 13.15 4.28 -23.84
C HIS A 98 12.82 3.12 -24.79
N GLY A 99 11.55 2.94 -25.18
CA GLY A 99 11.12 1.97 -26.19
C GLY A 99 10.94 0.53 -25.70
N SER A 100 11.25 0.25 -24.44
CA SER A 100 11.12 -1.08 -23.86
C SER A 100 9.67 -1.41 -23.47
N THR A 101 9.36 -2.71 -23.38
CA THR A 101 8.11 -3.21 -22.79
C THR A 101 8.45 -3.85 -21.45
N VAL A 102 7.78 -3.41 -20.39
CA VAL A 102 7.95 -3.96 -19.05
C VAL A 102 6.90 -5.03 -18.79
N ASN A 103 7.36 -6.20 -18.40
CA ASN A 103 6.52 -7.28 -17.88
C ASN A 103 6.39 -7.07 -16.37
N VAL A 104 5.16 -6.89 -15.92
CA VAL A 104 4.82 -6.63 -14.51
C VAL A 104 4.13 -7.87 -13.98
N CYS A 105 4.76 -8.58 -13.06
CA CYS A 105 4.17 -9.74 -12.42
C CYS A 105 3.74 -9.38 -11.00
N LEU A 106 2.48 -9.63 -10.68
CA LEU A 106 1.89 -9.44 -9.36
C LEU A 106 1.79 -10.80 -8.67
N LEU A 107 2.40 -10.92 -7.50
CA LEU A 107 2.45 -12.13 -6.70
C LEU A 107 1.69 -11.92 -5.38
N ASP A 108 0.76 -12.83 -5.07
CA ASP A 108 -0.01 -12.87 -3.82
C ASP A 108 0.59 -13.95 -2.91
N MET A 109 1.02 -13.58 -1.70
CA MET A 109 1.51 -14.54 -0.73
C MET A 109 0.36 -15.19 0.06
N SER A 110 0.34 -16.51 0.13
CA SER A 110 -0.73 -17.26 0.80
C SER A 110 -0.59 -17.20 2.31
N LYS A 111 -1.51 -16.52 3.01
CA LYS A 111 -1.58 -16.47 4.48
C LYS A 111 -0.22 -16.13 5.13
N ALA A 112 0.51 -15.19 4.56
CA ALA A 112 1.92 -14.95 4.90
C ALA A 112 2.11 -14.58 6.39
N PHE A 113 1.23 -13.74 6.96
CA PHE A 113 1.25 -13.39 8.38
C PHE A 113 1.08 -14.60 9.31
N ASP A 114 0.24 -15.56 8.91
CA ASP A 114 -0.10 -16.72 9.72
C ASP A 114 0.98 -17.83 9.64
N LYS A 115 1.92 -17.70 8.69
CA LYS A 115 2.96 -18.70 8.42
C LYS A 115 4.37 -18.32 8.84
N VAL A 116 4.56 -17.17 9.47
CA VAL A 116 5.89 -16.78 9.97
C VAL A 116 6.39 -17.81 10.97
N ASN A 117 7.47 -18.48 10.64
CA ASN A 117 8.14 -19.43 11.53
C ASN A 117 8.89 -18.65 12.62
N HIS A 118 8.54 -18.87 13.90
CA HIS A 118 9.13 -18.13 15.02
C HIS A 118 10.63 -18.38 15.16
N HIS A 119 11.10 -19.62 14.95
CA HIS A 119 12.53 -19.93 14.96
C HIS A 119 13.26 -19.20 13.83
N GLY A 120 12.75 -19.28 12.60
CA GLY A 120 13.30 -18.55 11.45
C GLY A 120 13.34 -17.04 11.67
N LEU A 121 12.31 -16.46 12.28
CA LEU A 121 12.28 -15.05 12.65
C LEU A 121 13.39 -14.72 13.67
N ASN A 122 13.54 -15.53 14.73
CA ASN A 122 14.56 -15.33 15.75
C ASN A 122 15.98 -15.39 15.15
N MET A 123 16.23 -16.33 14.24
CA MET A 123 17.51 -16.41 13.53
C MET A 123 17.81 -15.14 12.71
N LYS A 124 16.79 -14.55 12.06
CA LYS A 124 16.95 -13.30 11.32
C LYS A 124 17.20 -12.10 12.23
N LEU A 125 16.55 -12.05 13.38
CA LEU A 125 16.78 -11.02 14.39
C LEU A 125 18.19 -11.13 14.98
N MET A 126 18.70 -12.34 15.23
CA MET A 126 20.08 -12.59 15.65
C MET A 126 21.10 -12.12 14.60
N LYS A 127 20.88 -12.44 13.32
CA LYS A 127 21.76 -11.99 12.21
C LYS A 127 21.85 -10.46 12.11
N ARG A 128 20.86 -9.72 12.62
CA ARG A 128 20.83 -8.25 12.66
C ARG A 128 21.51 -7.67 13.89
N ASN A 129 22.15 -8.51 14.70
CA ASN A 129 22.85 -8.13 15.93
C ASN A 129 21.96 -7.35 16.92
N LEU A 130 20.67 -7.73 17.03
CA LEU A 130 19.80 -7.15 18.05
C LEU A 130 20.33 -7.46 19.45
N PRO A 131 20.19 -6.53 20.41
CA PRO A 131 20.60 -6.78 21.79
C PRO A 131 19.93 -8.01 22.38
N ILE A 132 20.69 -8.79 23.16
CA ILE A 132 20.25 -10.06 23.73
C ILE A 132 18.96 -9.92 24.57
N ASN A 133 18.81 -8.80 25.28
CA ASN A 133 17.61 -8.53 26.08
C ASN A 133 16.35 -8.48 25.22
N PHE A 134 16.42 -7.84 24.03
CA PHE A 134 15.31 -7.83 23.08
C PHE A 134 15.01 -9.24 22.56
N LEU A 135 16.05 -9.98 22.18
CA LEU A 135 15.89 -11.34 21.65
C LEU A 135 15.24 -12.26 22.68
N ASN A 136 15.70 -12.22 23.94
CA ASN A 136 15.14 -13.01 25.02
C ASN A 136 13.66 -12.68 25.25
N VAL A 137 13.29 -11.41 25.23
CA VAL A 137 11.89 -10.96 25.34
C VAL A 137 11.05 -11.51 24.18
N ILE A 138 11.51 -11.41 22.95
CA ILE A 138 10.76 -11.90 21.78
C ILE A 138 10.60 -13.43 21.83
N ILE A 139 11.68 -14.17 22.13
CA ILE A 139 11.66 -15.63 22.24
C ILE A 139 10.68 -16.08 23.33
N ASP A 140 10.79 -15.51 24.53
CA ASP A 140 9.90 -15.82 25.65
C ASP A 140 8.43 -15.45 25.35
N TRP A 141 8.21 -14.30 24.69
CA TRP A 141 6.86 -13.86 24.32
C TRP A 141 6.19 -14.81 23.33
N TYR A 142 6.89 -15.14 22.24
CA TYR A 142 6.33 -16.03 21.21
C TYR A 142 6.13 -17.47 21.72
N SER A 143 6.93 -17.93 22.68
CA SER A 143 6.74 -19.24 23.31
C SER A 143 5.47 -19.33 24.17
N LYS A 144 4.95 -18.18 24.61
CA LYS A 144 3.75 -18.05 25.46
C LYS A 144 2.53 -17.53 24.72
N CYS A 145 2.55 -17.53 23.37
CA CYS A 145 1.40 -17.08 22.59
C CYS A 145 0.27 -18.11 22.58
N TYR A 146 -0.90 -17.69 23.03
CA TYR A 146 -2.12 -18.47 22.92
C TYR A 146 -3.30 -17.60 22.53
N ALA A 147 -4.33 -18.20 21.96
CA ALA A 147 -5.50 -17.51 21.46
C ALA A 147 -6.79 -18.28 21.69
N ILE A 148 -7.89 -17.55 21.72
CA ILE A 148 -9.26 -18.05 21.62
C ILE A 148 -9.95 -17.32 20.46
N VAL A 149 -10.82 -18.01 19.75
CA VAL A 149 -11.63 -17.39 18.67
C VAL A 149 -12.98 -16.98 19.26
N LEU A 150 -13.37 -15.72 19.02
CA LEU A 150 -14.71 -15.23 19.31
C LEU A 150 -15.48 -15.08 18.00
N CYS A 151 -16.50 -15.93 17.80
CA CYS A 151 -17.34 -15.89 16.61
C CYS A 151 -18.81 -15.98 17.02
N ASN A 152 -19.63 -15.04 16.57
CA ASN A 152 -21.07 -14.97 16.86
C ASN A 152 -21.42 -15.11 18.36
N GLY A 153 -20.62 -14.48 19.22
CA GLY A 153 -20.84 -14.54 20.68
C GLY A 153 -20.34 -15.81 21.38
N CYS A 154 -19.80 -16.78 20.61
CA CYS A 154 -19.27 -18.03 21.17
C CYS A 154 -17.74 -18.01 21.19
N PHE A 155 -17.13 -18.51 22.27
CA PHE A 155 -15.69 -18.69 22.41
C PHE A 155 -15.29 -20.12 22.05
N SER A 156 -14.17 -20.25 21.33
CA SER A 156 -13.51 -21.55 21.16
C SER A 156 -12.76 -21.98 22.43
N GLN A 157 -12.27 -23.21 22.41
CA GLN A 157 -11.20 -23.61 23.35
C GLN A 157 -9.92 -22.77 23.09
N CYS A 158 -9.13 -22.60 24.15
CA CYS A 158 -7.83 -21.95 24.07
C CYS A 158 -6.83 -22.88 23.35
N PHE A 159 -6.03 -22.31 22.44
CA PHE A 159 -4.99 -23.05 21.72
C PHE A 159 -3.69 -22.23 21.65
N ASN A 160 -2.57 -22.94 21.53
CA ASN A 160 -1.26 -22.31 21.37
C ASN A 160 -1.05 -21.85 19.95
N VAL A 161 -0.46 -20.66 19.78
CA VAL A 161 -0.07 -20.09 18.49
C VAL A 161 1.41 -20.43 18.24
N LEU A 162 1.66 -21.49 17.47
CA LEU A 162 3.00 -22.03 17.23
C LEU A 162 3.73 -21.36 16.06
N CYS A 163 3.03 -20.64 15.22
CA CYS A 163 3.57 -19.90 14.09
C CYS A 163 2.70 -18.66 13.79
N GLY A 164 3.22 -17.78 12.97
CA GLY A 164 2.55 -16.54 12.57
C GLY A 164 2.83 -15.37 13.51
N VAL A 165 2.55 -14.18 13.00
CA VAL A 165 2.55 -12.93 13.75
C VAL A 165 1.14 -12.41 13.88
N ARG A 166 0.79 -11.79 15.01
CA ARG A 166 -0.57 -11.37 15.30
C ARG A 166 -1.07 -10.29 14.35
N GLN A 167 -2.16 -10.54 13.65
CA GLN A 167 -2.83 -9.50 12.84
C GLN A 167 -3.54 -8.52 13.79
N GLY A 168 -2.86 -7.43 14.16
CA GLY A 168 -3.33 -6.42 15.12
C GLY A 168 -2.32 -6.07 16.21
N GLY A 169 -1.15 -6.75 16.25
CA GLY A 169 0.00 -6.35 17.05
C GLY A 169 0.74 -5.14 16.43
N VAL A 170 1.45 -4.39 17.24
CA VAL A 170 2.22 -3.22 16.81
C VAL A 170 3.55 -3.64 16.18
N LEU A 171 4.25 -4.63 16.75
CA LEU A 171 5.49 -5.18 16.21
C LEU A 171 5.29 -6.13 15.04
N SER A 172 4.14 -6.80 14.97
CA SER A 172 3.87 -7.84 13.99
C SER A 172 4.12 -7.44 12.53
N PRO A 173 3.72 -6.25 12.06
CA PRO A 173 3.99 -5.81 10.69
C PRO A 173 5.49 -5.69 10.39
N ILE A 174 6.27 -5.23 11.36
CA ILE A 174 7.72 -5.04 11.21
C ILE A 174 8.44 -6.38 11.26
N MET A 175 8.04 -7.27 12.17
CA MET A 175 8.57 -8.64 12.24
C MET A 175 8.30 -9.39 10.93
N PHE A 176 7.11 -9.23 10.37
CA PHE A 176 6.77 -9.79 9.06
C PHE A 176 7.65 -9.21 7.95
N ALA A 177 7.80 -7.87 7.89
CA ALA A 177 8.65 -7.22 6.89
C ALA A 177 10.10 -7.70 6.96
N ILE A 178 10.66 -7.87 8.18
CA ILE A 178 11.99 -8.45 8.41
C ILE A 178 12.05 -9.91 7.94
N TYR A 179 11.00 -10.67 8.21
CA TYR A 179 10.95 -12.09 7.86
C TYR A 179 11.01 -12.33 6.36
N VAL A 180 10.30 -11.54 5.57
CA VAL A 180 10.24 -11.67 4.10
C VAL A 180 11.33 -10.89 3.35
N ASP A 181 12.14 -10.10 4.05
CA ASP A 181 13.15 -9.20 3.44
C ASP A 181 14.17 -9.94 2.59
N ASP A 182 14.49 -11.20 2.93
CA ASP A 182 15.43 -12.03 2.18
C ASP A 182 15.01 -12.25 0.73
N ILE A 183 13.70 -12.29 0.44
CA ILE A 183 13.19 -12.37 -0.93
C ILE A 183 13.69 -11.18 -1.76
N ILE A 184 13.69 -9.98 -1.18
CA ILE A 184 14.19 -8.77 -1.85
C ILE A 184 15.71 -8.83 -1.99
N VAL A 185 16.42 -9.34 -0.98
CA VAL A 185 17.88 -9.48 -1.00
C VAL A 185 18.30 -10.45 -2.10
N ASP A 186 17.65 -11.62 -2.17
CA ASP A 186 17.93 -12.64 -3.20
C ASP A 186 17.60 -12.13 -4.61
N LEU A 187 16.51 -11.40 -4.78
CA LEU A 187 16.18 -10.74 -6.04
C LEU A 187 17.24 -9.71 -6.46
N LYS A 188 17.75 -8.89 -5.53
CA LYS A 188 18.84 -7.95 -5.82
C LYS A 188 20.12 -8.67 -6.23
N ASN A 189 20.47 -9.73 -5.52
CA ASN A 189 21.69 -10.51 -5.76
C ASN A 189 21.62 -11.31 -7.07
N SER A 190 20.43 -11.60 -7.58
CA SER A 190 20.26 -12.26 -8.88
C SER A 190 20.61 -11.36 -10.07
N HIS A 191 20.70 -10.05 -9.86
CA HIS A 191 20.89 -9.03 -10.91
C HIS A 191 19.85 -9.08 -12.03
N GLU A 192 18.68 -9.67 -11.78
CA GLU A 192 17.59 -9.79 -12.73
C GLU A 192 16.51 -8.72 -12.48
N GLY A 193 15.87 -8.25 -13.56
CA GLY A 193 14.82 -7.25 -13.49
C GLY A 193 15.25 -5.85 -13.92
N CYS A 194 14.45 -4.84 -13.58
CA CYS A 194 14.71 -3.46 -13.97
C CYS A 194 15.81 -2.84 -13.10
N CYS A 195 16.84 -2.27 -13.76
CA CYS A 195 17.90 -1.48 -13.13
C CYS A 195 17.98 -0.12 -13.81
N ILE A 196 18.18 0.96 -13.07
CA ILE A 196 18.37 2.32 -13.59
C ILE A 196 19.58 2.94 -12.89
N ASP A 197 20.56 3.38 -13.65
CA ASP A 197 21.82 3.96 -13.14
C ASP A 197 22.50 3.12 -12.06
N GLY A 198 22.56 1.80 -12.26
CA GLY A 198 23.17 0.87 -11.31
C GLY A 198 22.34 0.56 -10.07
N LEU A 199 21.18 1.19 -9.89
CA LEU A 199 20.26 0.87 -8.80
C LEU A 199 19.20 -0.13 -9.25
N TYR A 200 18.90 -1.08 -8.38
CA TYR A 200 17.92 -2.13 -8.59
C TYR A 200 16.50 -1.64 -8.29
N PHE A 201 15.61 -1.81 -9.28
CA PHE A 201 14.18 -1.50 -9.19
C PHE A 201 13.31 -2.67 -9.68
N GLY A 202 13.89 -3.87 -9.76
CA GLY A 202 13.21 -5.06 -10.29
C GLY A 202 12.05 -5.56 -9.44
N CYS A 203 11.92 -5.11 -8.19
CA CYS A 203 10.76 -5.45 -7.37
C CYS A 203 10.24 -4.26 -6.56
N VAL A 204 8.94 -4.29 -6.26
CA VAL A 204 8.25 -3.36 -5.35
C VAL A 204 7.40 -4.23 -4.43
N MET A 205 7.70 -4.23 -3.14
CA MET A 205 6.97 -5.01 -2.15
C MET A 205 6.16 -4.09 -1.23
N TYR A 206 4.92 -4.44 -0.96
CA TYR A 206 4.08 -3.77 0.03
C TYR A 206 3.42 -4.82 0.92
N ALA A 207 3.97 -5.04 2.08
CA ALA A 207 3.61 -6.15 2.96
C ALA A 207 3.78 -7.50 2.26
N ASP A 208 2.70 -8.22 2.01
CA ASP A 208 2.63 -9.50 1.31
C ASP A 208 2.41 -9.37 -0.22
N ASP A 209 2.06 -8.18 -0.71
CA ASP A 209 1.92 -7.92 -2.15
C ASP A 209 3.29 -7.63 -2.79
N LEU A 210 3.80 -8.55 -3.61
CA LEU A 210 5.05 -8.42 -4.34
C LEU A 210 4.79 -8.16 -5.83
N MET A 211 5.35 -7.07 -6.36
CA MET A 211 5.39 -6.77 -7.80
C MET A 211 6.80 -6.97 -8.32
N LEU A 212 6.96 -7.75 -9.40
CA LEU A 212 8.21 -7.90 -10.14
C LEU A 212 8.15 -7.09 -11.43
N LEU A 213 9.25 -6.42 -11.77
CA LEU A 213 9.39 -5.54 -12.94
C LEU A 213 10.59 -5.99 -13.79
N SER A 214 10.35 -6.41 -15.02
CA SER A 214 11.40 -6.81 -15.93
C SER A 214 11.11 -6.45 -17.39
N ALA A 215 12.09 -5.93 -18.11
CA ALA A 215 12.01 -5.68 -19.55
C ALA A 215 12.10 -6.98 -20.38
N SER A 216 12.56 -8.09 -19.80
CA SER A 216 12.72 -9.39 -20.45
C SER A 216 11.87 -10.46 -19.77
N LEU A 217 11.18 -11.30 -20.56
CA LEU A 217 10.42 -12.44 -20.03
C LEU A 217 11.32 -13.54 -19.45
N SER A 218 12.48 -13.76 -20.04
CA SER A 218 13.46 -14.73 -19.50
C SER A 218 14.01 -14.28 -18.16
N SER A 219 14.28 -12.99 -18.00
CA SER A 219 14.66 -12.39 -16.72
C SER A 219 13.50 -12.50 -15.71
N LEU A 220 12.27 -12.19 -16.10
CA LEU A 220 11.11 -12.37 -15.21
C LEU A 220 10.96 -13.82 -14.74
N GLN A 221 11.17 -14.81 -15.63
CA GLN A 221 11.13 -16.23 -15.23
C GLN A 221 12.21 -16.56 -14.20
N ARG A 222 13.44 -16.05 -14.37
CA ARG A 222 14.51 -16.25 -13.38
C ARG A 222 14.16 -15.60 -12.04
N MET A 223 13.60 -14.38 -12.06
CA MET A 223 13.11 -13.73 -10.84
C MET A 223 12.02 -14.55 -10.12
N LEU A 224 11.08 -15.13 -10.88
CA LEU A 224 10.06 -16.03 -10.32
C LEU A 224 10.67 -17.26 -9.65
N ASN A 225 11.70 -17.86 -10.28
CA ASN A 225 12.40 -19.01 -9.70
C ASN A 225 13.11 -18.60 -8.39
N VAL A 226 13.77 -17.44 -8.34
CA VAL A 226 14.35 -16.89 -7.11
C VAL A 226 13.29 -16.71 -6.03
N CYS A 227 12.15 -16.11 -6.36
CA CYS A 227 11.05 -15.93 -5.42
C CYS A 227 10.53 -17.26 -4.86
N VAL A 228 10.35 -18.27 -5.71
CA VAL A 228 9.87 -19.61 -5.30
C VAL A 228 10.88 -20.26 -4.34
N THR A 229 12.18 -20.21 -4.66
CA THR A 229 13.24 -20.76 -3.79
C THR A 229 13.30 -20.03 -2.46
N ALA A 230 13.34 -18.69 -2.47
CA ALA A 230 13.38 -17.89 -1.24
C ALA A 230 12.12 -18.12 -0.36
N ALA A 231 10.94 -18.19 -0.98
CA ALA A 231 9.70 -18.45 -0.26
C ALA A 231 9.68 -19.87 0.38
N SER A 232 10.24 -20.87 -0.30
CA SER A 232 10.33 -22.24 0.27
C SER A 232 11.21 -22.29 1.52
N HIS A 233 12.30 -21.51 1.57
CA HIS A 233 13.16 -21.39 2.75
C HIS A 233 12.46 -20.69 3.94
N LEU A 234 11.39 -19.95 3.65
CA LEU A 234 10.59 -19.24 4.65
C LEU A 234 9.28 -19.95 5.02
N ASP A 235 9.07 -21.18 4.54
CA ASP A 235 7.78 -21.90 4.69
C ASP A 235 6.56 -21.11 4.18
N ILE A 236 6.78 -20.20 3.23
CA ILE A 236 5.74 -19.39 2.59
C ILE A 236 5.54 -19.88 1.15
N ALA A 237 4.34 -19.75 0.63
CA ALA A 237 4.04 -20.06 -0.77
C ALA A 237 3.28 -18.92 -1.44
N PHE A 238 3.58 -18.69 -2.71
CA PHE A 238 2.79 -17.80 -3.56
C PHE A 238 1.53 -18.51 -4.08
N ASN A 239 0.46 -17.75 -4.23
CA ASN A 239 -0.81 -18.23 -4.75
C ASN A 239 -0.86 -18.07 -6.27
N VAL A 240 -0.62 -19.15 -7.02
CA VAL A 240 -0.63 -19.13 -8.50
C VAL A 240 -1.95 -18.60 -9.06
N LYS A 241 -3.10 -18.99 -8.47
CA LYS A 241 -4.43 -18.59 -8.94
C LYS A 241 -4.71 -17.09 -8.80
N LYS A 242 -4.01 -16.41 -7.91
CA LYS A 242 -4.14 -14.97 -7.70
C LYS A 242 -2.98 -14.17 -8.26
N SER A 243 -1.91 -14.85 -8.65
CA SER A 243 -0.76 -14.23 -9.30
C SER A 243 -1.02 -14.07 -10.79
N MET A 244 -0.54 -12.96 -11.38
CA MET A 244 -0.84 -12.63 -12.77
C MET A 244 0.23 -11.73 -13.37
N VAL A 245 0.29 -11.70 -14.69
CA VAL A 245 1.24 -10.88 -15.45
C VAL A 245 0.49 -9.88 -16.32
N ILE A 246 0.94 -8.64 -16.33
CA ILE A 246 0.52 -7.60 -17.30
C ILE A 246 1.74 -7.06 -18.04
N ARG A 247 1.51 -6.51 -19.22
CA ARG A 247 2.58 -5.95 -20.06
C ARG A 247 2.29 -4.50 -20.38
N VAL A 248 3.30 -3.66 -20.20
CA VAL A 248 3.23 -2.21 -20.47
C VAL A 248 4.39 -1.80 -21.35
N GLY A 249 4.12 -1.21 -22.50
CA GLY A 249 5.13 -0.76 -23.48
C GLY A 249 4.70 -1.03 -24.90
N GLN A 250 5.58 -0.74 -25.89
CA GLN A 250 5.21 -0.80 -27.31
C GLN A 250 4.76 -2.21 -27.77
N ALA A 251 5.41 -3.26 -27.25
CA ALA A 251 5.13 -4.64 -27.60
C ALA A 251 4.09 -5.32 -26.68
N PHE A 252 3.22 -4.58 -26.01
CA PHE A 252 2.29 -5.13 -25.02
C PHE A 252 1.29 -6.16 -25.59
N ARG A 253 0.99 -6.09 -26.91
CA ARG A 253 0.07 -7.03 -27.59
C ARG A 253 0.78 -8.23 -28.21
N HIS A 254 2.12 -8.27 -28.25
CA HIS A 254 2.83 -9.39 -28.84
C HIS A 254 2.58 -10.66 -28.02
N VAL A 255 2.25 -11.74 -28.72
CA VAL A 255 2.13 -13.08 -28.12
C VAL A 255 3.50 -13.50 -27.59
N CYS A 256 3.54 -13.98 -26.38
CA CYS A 256 4.77 -14.36 -25.69
C CYS A 256 4.63 -15.78 -25.10
N LYS A 257 5.78 -16.40 -24.85
CA LYS A 257 5.83 -17.62 -24.06
C LYS A 257 5.31 -17.35 -22.65
N ASN A 258 4.52 -18.28 -22.12
CA ASN A 258 4.05 -18.19 -20.74
C ASN A 258 5.22 -18.24 -19.76
N VAL A 259 5.08 -17.54 -18.64
CA VAL A 259 5.96 -17.69 -17.48
C VAL A 259 5.29 -18.61 -16.47
N THR A 260 6.09 -19.41 -15.79
CA THR A 260 5.59 -20.47 -14.90
C THR A 260 6.00 -20.24 -13.46
N MET A 261 5.16 -20.68 -12.54
CA MET A 261 5.45 -20.72 -11.11
C MET A 261 4.94 -22.06 -10.54
N TYR A 262 5.79 -22.81 -9.83
CA TYR A 262 5.49 -24.17 -9.36
C TYR A 262 5.03 -25.11 -10.51
N GLY A 263 5.57 -24.96 -11.72
CA GLY A 263 5.19 -25.73 -12.90
C GLY A 263 3.83 -25.38 -13.54
N LEU A 264 3.15 -24.35 -13.03
CA LEU A 264 1.87 -23.86 -13.55
C LEU A 264 2.05 -22.51 -14.25
N ASP A 265 1.35 -22.32 -15.35
CA ASP A 265 1.37 -21.07 -16.10
C ASP A 265 0.71 -19.92 -15.33
N LEU A 266 1.36 -18.76 -15.33
CA LEU A 266 0.76 -17.53 -14.87
C LEU A 266 -0.04 -16.86 -16.00
N PRO A 267 -1.28 -16.43 -15.74
CA PRO A 267 -2.10 -15.79 -16.76
C PRO A 267 -1.58 -14.39 -17.10
N PHE A 268 -1.49 -14.09 -18.41
CA PHE A 268 -1.40 -12.73 -18.90
C PHE A 268 -2.79 -12.11 -18.91
N VAL A 269 -2.95 -10.99 -18.22
CA VAL A 269 -4.23 -10.31 -18.08
C VAL A 269 -4.17 -8.88 -18.60
N GLU A 270 -5.28 -8.35 -19.08
CA GLU A 270 -5.36 -6.96 -19.56
C GLU A 270 -5.43 -5.95 -18.43
N LYS A 271 -5.84 -6.40 -17.22
CA LYS A 271 -6.08 -5.55 -16.08
C LYS A 271 -5.78 -6.31 -14.78
N ALA A 272 -4.98 -5.70 -13.91
CA ALA A 272 -4.60 -6.27 -12.63
C ALA A 272 -4.73 -5.25 -11.50
N LYS A 273 -5.24 -5.70 -10.35
CA LYS A 273 -5.38 -4.86 -9.16
C LYS A 273 -4.07 -4.87 -8.36
N TYR A 274 -3.53 -3.69 -8.07
CA TYR A 274 -2.38 -3.50 -7.17
C TYR A 274 -2.65 -2.35 -6.21
N LEU A 275 -2.54 -2.58 -4.91
CA LEU A 275 -2.72 -1.57 -3.85
C LEU A 275 -3.93 -0.66 -4.06
N GLY A 276 -5.06 -1.21 -4.47
CA GLY A 276 -6.32 -0.46 -4.63
C GLY A 276 -6.51 0.20 -5.99
N VAL A 277 -5.49 0.31 -6.83
CA VAL A 277 -5.60 0.75 -8.23
C VAL A 277 -5.64 -0.43 -9.19
N PHE A 278 -6.22 -0.23 -10.38
CA PHE A 278 -6.28 -1.24 -11.43
C PHE A 278 -5.36 -0.83 -12.58
N ILE A 279 -4.17 -1.43 -12.64
CA ILE A 279 -3.22 -1.20 -13.72
C ILE A 279 -3.74 -1.92 -14.97
N VAL A 280 -3.64 -1.28 -16.13
CA VAL A 280 -4.08 -1.85 -17.41
C VAL A 280 -2.93 -1.96 -18.40
N THR A 281 -3.00 -2.98 -19.27
CA THR A 281 -2.03 -3.13 -20.36
C THR A 281 -2.13 -1.96 -21.34
N GLY A 282 -1.01 -1.58 -21.94
CA GLY A 282 -0.99 -0.49 -22.90
C GLY A 282 0.41 -0.04 -23.25
N LYS A 283 0.52 0.97 -24.13
CA LYS A 283 1.82 1.54 -24.54
C LYS A 283 2.52 2.30 -23.41
N ARG A 284 1.78 2.73 -22.37
CA ARG A 284 2.29 3.51 -21.22
C ARG A 284 1.62 3.01 -19.95
N PHE A 285 2.17 3.32 -18.80
CA PHE A 285 1.51 3.04 -17.52
C PHE A 285 0.17 3.78 -17.43
N ARG A 286 -0.89 3.03 -17.13
CA ARG A 286 -2.25 3.55 -16.97
C ARG A 286 -3.02 2.77 -15.93
N VAL A 287 -4.01 3.45 -15.36
CA VAL A 287 -4.97 2.85 -14.42
C VAL A 287 -6.39 2.98 -14.95
N SER A 288 -7.20 1.98 -14.66
CA SER A 288 -8.64 2.04 -14.93
C SER A 288 -9.34 2.94 -13.93
N LEU A 289 -10.12 3.89 -14.44
CA LEU A 289 -10.97 4.78 -13.63
C LEU A 289 -12.39 4.24 -13.45
N SER A 290 -12.76 3.15 -14.10
CA SER A 290 -14.12 2.62 -14.08
C SER A 290 -14.57 2.24 -12.66
N GLU A 291 -13.68 1.60 -11.89
CA GLU A 291 -13.97 1.13 -10.54
C GLU A 291 -14.06 2.25 -9.51
N PRO A 292 -13.11 3.21 -9.44
CA PRO A 292 -13.23 4.34 -8.52
C PRO A 292 -14.45 5.20 -8.84
N ILE A 293 -14.75 5.45 -10.11
CA ILE A 293 -15.95 6.19 -10.52
C ILE A 293 -17.24 5.43 -10.14
N SER A 294 -17.28 4.11 -10.36
CA SER A 294 -18.44 3.29 -9.96
C SER A 294 -18.65 3.30 -8.44
N LYS A 295 -17.58 3.14 -7.65
CA LYS A 295 -17.64 3.22 -6.18
C LYS A 295 -18.09 4.59 -5.71
N PHE A 296 -17.58 5.64 -6.35
CA PHE A 296 -17.97 7.02 -6.07
C PHE A 296 -19.47 7.21 -6.26
N PHE A 297 -20.05 6.86 -7.41
CA PHE A 297 -21.48 7.01 -7.66
C PHE A 297 -22.35 6.14 -6.75
N LYS A 298 -21.91 4.91 -6.41
CA LYS A 298 -22.61 4.08 -5.41
C LYS A 298 -22.67 4.78 -4.05
N SER A 299 -21.56 5.37 -3.60
CA SER A 299 -21.51 6.12 -2.34
C SER A 299 -22.36 7.38 -2.38
N VAL A 300 -22.27 8.17 -3.45
CA VAL A 300 -23.09 9.37 -3.67
C VAL A 300 -24.58 9.02 -3.62
N ASN A 301 -25.00 8.03 -4.39
CA ASN A 301 -26.43 7.64 -4.43
C ASN A 301 -26.90 7.10 -3.07
N SER A 302 -26.05 6.36 -2.33
CA SER A 302 -26.39 5.90 -0.98
C SER A 302 -26.59 7.03 0.02
N ILE A 303 -25.79 8.11 -0.04
CA ILE A 303 -25.97 9.28 0.82
C ILE A 303 -27.23 10.05 0.39
N LEU A 304 -27.38 10.33 -0.91
CA LEU A 304 -28.51 11.10 -1.41
C LEU A 304 -29.84 10.40 -1.14
N SER A 305 -29.93 9.07 -1.29
CA SER A 305 -31.17 8.32 -1.03
C SER A 305 -31.63 8.41 0.43
N LYS A 306 -30.69 8.61 1.35
CA LYS A 306 -31.00 8.70 2.80
C LYS A 306 -31.23 10.11 3.29
N CYS A 307 -30.63 11.10 2.65
CA CYS A 307 -30.52 12.46 3.17
C CYS A 307 -31.23 13.51 2.31
N LYS A 308 -31.46 13.26 1.00
CA LYS A 308 -32.07 14.23 0.09
C LYS A 308 -33.53 14.46 0.51
N GLY A 309 -33.91 15.76 0.63
CA GLY A 309 -35.22 16.17 1.14
C GLY A 309 -35.29 16.42 2.65
N HIS A 310 -34.26 15.98 3.40
CA HIS A 310 -34.18 16.20 4.85
C HIS A 310 -33.03 17.12 5.27
N MET A 311 -32.08 17.40 4.35
CA MET A 311 -30.90 18.20 4.64
C MET A 311 -30.71 19.31 3.61
N ASN A 312 -30.10 20.40 4.07
CA ASN A 312 -29.66 21.49 3.20
C ASN A 312 -28.57 21.02 2.22
N GLU A 313 -28.57 21.54 0.99
CA GLU A 313 -27.65 21.19 -0.08
C GLU A 313 -26.19 21.42 0.28
N VAL A 314 -25.89 22.47 1.06
CA VAL A 314 -24.51 22.73 1.55
C VAL A 314 -24.04 21.66 2.51
N VAL A 315 -24.91 21.17 3.38
CA VAL A 315 -24.61 20.04 4.29
C VAL A 315 -24.37 18.78 3.49
N LEU A 316 -25.21 18.50 2.47
CA LEU A 316 -25.02 17.36 1.57
C LEU A 316 -23.70 17.47 0.80
N LEU A 317 -23.35 18.66 0.28
CA LEU A 317 -22.08 18.89 -0.41
C LEU A 317 -20.88 18.62 0.52
N ASN A 318 -20.93 19.02 1.78
CA ASN A 318 -19.92 18.71 2.80
C ASN A 318 -19.79 17.20 3.03
N LEU A 319 -20.90 16.48 3.16
CA LEU A 319 -20.90 15.01 3.32
C LEU A 319 -20.29 14.32 2.10
N LEU A 320 -20.68 14.73 0.89
CA LEU A 320 -20.15 14.17 -0.35
C LEU A 320 -18.65 14.47 -0.51
N ASN A 321 -18.22 15.68 -0.14
CA ASN A 321 -16.81 16.05 -0.14
C ASN A 321 -15.99 15.22 0.87
N ALA A 322 -16.53 14.94 2.06
CA ALA A 322 -15.84 14.17 3.10
C ALA A 322 -15.79 12.67 2.79
N TYR A 323 -16.87 12.07 2.30
CA TYR A 323 -17.00 10.62 2.17
C TYR A 323 -16.86 10.08 0.75
N CYS A 324 -17.25 10.85 -0.28
CA CYS A 324 -17.24 10.37 -1.66
C CYS A 324 -16.00 10.84 -2.43
N LYS A 325 -15.57 12.09 -2.29
CA LYS A 325 -14.38 12.63 -2.97
C LYS A 325 -13.11 11.82 -2.76
N PRO A 326 -12.80 11.30 -1.54
CA PRO A 326 -11.62 10.46 -1.34
C PRO A 326 -11.63 9.17 -2.16
N LEU A 327 -12.80 8.59 -2.47
CA LEU A 327 -12.93 7.40 -3.31
C LEU A 327 -12.54 7.70 -4.76
N LEU A 328 -12.89 8.89 -5.26
CA LEU A 328 -12.57 9.34 -6.60
C LEU A 328 -11.10 9.75 -6.75
N CYS A 329 -10.54 10.36 -5.70
CA CYS A 329 -9.18 10.90 -5.70
C CYS A 329 -8.12 9.94 -5.13
N TYR A 330 -8.45 8.65 -4.93
CA TYR A 330 -7.48 7.69 -4.40
C TYR A 330 -6.30 7.53 -5.37
N ALA A 331 -5.09 7.65 -4.86
CA ALA A 331 -3.82 7.54 -5.60
C ALA A 331 -3.62 8.57 -6.73
N CYS A 332 -4.51 9.58 -6.87
CA CYS A 332 -4.35 10.61 -7.91
C CYS A 332 -3.05 11.40 -7.79
N GLU A 333 -2.47 11.49 -6.60
CA GLU A 333 -1.21 12.18 -6.33
C GLU A 333 0.03 11.48 -6.90
N CYS A 334 -0.06 10.20 -7.20
CA CYS A 334 1.07 9.40 -7.69
C CYS A 334 0.88 8.86 -9.12
N ILE A 335 -0.20 9.25 -9.80
CA ILE A 335 -0.54 8.83 -11.17
C ILE A 335 -0.59 10.04 -12.10
N ASP A 336 -0.04 9.90 -13.31
CA ASP A 336 -0.19 10.88 -14.36
C ASP A 336 -1.37 10.53 -15.27
N PHE A 337 -2.39 11.38 -15.21
CA PHE A 337 -3.58 11.21 -16.02
C PHE A 337 -3.45 11.92 -17.38
N LEU A 338 -4.03 11.33 -18.40
CA LEU A 338 -4.27 12.06 -19.66
C LEU A 338 -5.37 13.10 -19.45
N LYS A 339 -5.41 14.09 -20.34
CA LYS A 339 -6.48 15.08 -20.37
C LYS A 339 -7.88 14.45 -20.38
N SER A 340 -8.08 13.39 -21.17
CA SER A 340 -9.34 12.64 -21.23
C SER A 340 -9.70 11.93 -19.91
N GLU A 341 -8.71 11.39 -19.21
CA GLU A 341 -8.89 10.74 -17.90
C GLU A 341 -9.20 11.77 -16.82
N TYR A 342 -8.50 12.90 -16.85
CA TYR A 342 -8.78 14.06 -15.99
C TYR A 342 -10.22 14.55 -16.20
N SER A 343 -10.65 14.72 -17.47
CA SER A 343 -12.02 15.14 -17.80
C SER A 343 -13.06 14.14 -17.26
N ARG A 344 -12.78 12.84 -17.29
CA ARG A 344 -13.70 11.83 -16.71
C ARG A 344 -13.85 11.97 -15.20
N LEU A 345 -12.75 12.19 -14.46
CA LEU A 345 -12.79 12.43 -13.01
C LEU A 345 -13.53 13.73 -12.69
N PHE A 346 -13.23 14.78 -13.44
CA PHE A 346 -13.86 16.10 -13.29
C PHE A 346 -15.39 16.03 -13.54
N ASN A 347 -15.79 15.41 -14.64
CA ASN A 347 -17.22 15.24 -14.95
C ASN A 347 -17.95 14.38 -13.91
N ALA A 348 -17.31 13.32 -13.40
CA ALA A 348 -17.88 12.51 -12.33
C ALA A 348 -18.12 13.34 -11.06
N TRP A 349 -17.18 14.20 -10.69
CA TRP A 349 -17.33 15.09 -9.55
C TRP A 349 -18.39 16.18 -9.80
N ASN A 350 -18.38 16.80 -10.97
CA ASN A 350 -19.32 17.88 -11.30
C ASN A 350 -20.77 17.41 -11.39
N CYS A 351 -21.03 16.14 -11.67
CA CYS A 351 -22.37 15.56 -11.56
C CYS A 351 -23.03 15.79 -10.19
N ILE A 352 -22.25 16.03 -9.12
CA ILE A 352 -22.80 16.33 -7.80
C ILE A 352 -23.53 17.67 -7.81
N TYR A 353 -22.97 18.69 -8.44
CA TYR A 353 -23.58 20.03 -8.50
C TYR A 353 -24.88 19.98 -9.25
N TRP A 354 -24.96 19.21 -10.34
CA TRP A 354 -26.25 18.99 -11.01
C TRP A 354 -27.28 18.25 -10.13
N LYS A 355 -26.83 17.24 -9.40
CA LYS A 355 -27.71 16.47 -8.50
C LYS A 355 -28.21 17.27 -7.30
N LEU A 356 -27.48 18.23 -6.80
CA LEU A 356 -27.82 19.05 -5.63
C LEU A 356 -28.51 20.36 -6.05
N PHE A 357 -27.96 21.09 -7.03
CA PHE A 357 -28.31 22.44 -7.36
C PHE A 357 -28.97 22.60 -8.75
N GLN A 358 -29.04 21.51 -9.53
CA GLN A 358 -29.54 21.51 -10.92
C GLN A 358 -28.68 22.38 -11.86
N VAL A 359 -27.37 22.51 -11.58
CA VAL A 359 -26.45 23.41 -12.29
C VAL A 359 -25.39 22.59 -13.04
N ASN A 360 -25.16 22.92 -14.32
CA ASN A 360 -24.11 22.35 -15.17
C ASN A 360 -23.12 23.43 -15.67
N ASP A 361 -23.43 24.71 -15.51
CA ASP A 361 -22.52 25.79 -15.93
C ASP A 361 -21.27 25.81 -15.04
N GLN A 362 -20.10 25.83 -15.69
CA GLN A 362 -18.80 25.77 -14.99
C GLN A 362 -18.51 27.05 -14.19
N ASN A 363 -19.00 28.20 -14.64
CA ASN A 363 -18.84 29.47 -13.91
C ASN A 363 -19.64 29.44 -12.61
N VAL A 364 -20.91 29.01 -12.71
CA VAL A 364 -21.78 28.88 -11.53
C VAL A 364 -21.26 27.82 -10.56
N ILE A 365 -20.72 26.68 -11.06
CA ILE A 365 -20.04 25.68 -10.22
C ILE A 365 -18.83 26.31 -9.53
N GLY A 366 -18.07 27.14 -10.25
CA GLY A 366 -16.93 27.88 -9.69
C GLY A 366 -17.37 28.82 -8.55
N ASP A 367 -18.47 29.50 -8.70
CA ASP A 367 -19.04 30.38 -7.66
C ASP A 367 -19.54 29.57 -6.46
N ILE A 368 -20.23 28.44 -6.68
CA ILE A 368 -20.63 27.53 -5.59
C ILE A 368 -19.40 27.04 -4.83
N CYS A 369 -18.33 26.65 -5.53
CA CYS A 369 -17.06 26.25 -4.91
C CYS A 369 -16.49 27.38 -4.05
N ARG A 370 -16.45 28.61 -4.58
CA ARG A 370 -15.94 29.81 -3.89
C ARG A 370 -16.73 30.10 -2.63
N PHE A 371 -18.06 30.18 -2.71
CA PHE A 371 -18.94 30.45 -1.57
C PHE A 371 -18.93 29.32 -0.52
N SER A 372 -18.76 28.07 -0.96
CA SER A 372 -18.67 26.91 -0.06
C SER A 372 -17.27 26.70 0.53
N GLY A 373 -16.24 27.44 0.11
CA GLY A 373 -14.85 27.27 0.53
C GLY A 373 -14.18 26.02 -0.02
N PHE A 374 -14.73 25.42 -1.09
CA PHE A 374 -14.16 24.24 -1.73
C PHE A 374 -13.32 24.61 -2.95
N LEU A 375 -12.17 23.97 -3.08
CA LEU A 375 -11.36 24.08 -4.28
C LEU A 375 -11.90 23.18 -5.41
N PRO A 376 -11.76 23.60 -6.67
CA PRO A 376 -12.00 22.73 -7.81
C PRO A 376 -11.24 21.39 -7.68
N LEU A 377 -11.81 20.32 -8.24
CA LEU A 377 -11.24 18.97 -8.09
C LEU A 377 -9.80 18.89 -8.60
N SER A 378 -9.50 19.49 -9.77
CA SER A 378 -8.18 19.53 -10.38
C SER A 378 -7.15 20.14 -9.42
N VAL A 379 -7.44 21.33 -8.94
CA VAL A 379 -6.56 22.04 -7.99
C VAL A 379 -6.36 21.24 -6.70
N GLY A 380 -7.41 20.59 -6.22
CA GLY A 380 -7.31 19.69 -5.06
C GLY A 380 -6.38 18.50 -5.29
N ILE A 381 -6.38 17.91 -6.50
CA ILE A 381 -5.46 16.83 -6.90
C ILE A 381 -4.03 17.36 -7.00
N ASP A 382 -3.82 18.51 -7.63
CA ASP A 382 -2.48 19.08 -7.82
C ASP A 382 -1.83 19.52 -6.51
N ILE A 383 -2.61 20.08 -5.57
CA ILE A 383 -2.14 20.35 -4.21
C ILE A 383 -1.69 19.05 -3.52
N ARG A 384 -2.44 17.96 -3.66
CA ARG A 384 -2.07 16.65 -3.09
C ARG A 384 -0.82 16.09 -3.78
N LYS A 385 -0.72 16.21 -5.12
CA LYS A 385 0.45 15.78 -5.90
C LYS A 385 1.69 16.55 -5.47
N TYR A 386 1.60 17.88 -5.37
CA TYR A 386 2.70 18.71 -4.89
C TYR A 386 3.14 18.31 -3.48
N ALA A 387 2.18 18.13 -2.56
CA ALA A 387 2.45 17.70 -1.19
C ALA A 387 3.12 16.31 -1.13
N PHE A 388 2.68 15.39 -1.97
CA PHE A 388 3.24 14.04 -2.05
C PHE A 388 4.68 14.09 -2.56
N LEU A 389 4.94 14.77 -3.67
CA LEU A 389 6.27 14.90 -4.27
C LEU A 389 7.26 15.57 -3.31
N CYS A 390 6.87 16.65 -2.64
CA CYS A 390 7.73 17.32 -1.64
C CYS A 390 8.08 16.44 -0.42
N LYS A 391 7.26 15.43 -0.13
CA LYS A 391 7.53 14.48 0.98
C LYS A 391 8.48 13.35 0.59
N LEU A 392 8.60 13.00 -0.69
CA LEU A 392 9.40 11.87 -1.14
C LEU A 392 10.87 11.92 -0.64
N PRO A 393 11.62 13.03 -0.79
CA PRO A 393 13.00 13.11 -0.29
C PRO A 393 13.10 13.06 1.24
N LEU A 394 12.01 13.38 1.96
CA LEU A 394 11.97 13.39 3.42
C LEU A 394 11.63 12.03 4.04
N THR A 395 11.39 11.01 3.21
CA THR A 395 11.07 9.65 3.67
C THR A 395 12.27 8.91 4.24
N GLY A 396 13.49 9.28 3.85
CA GLY A 396 14.72 8.53 4.14
C GLY A 396 14.89 7.26 3.31
N ASN A 397 13.98 6.98 2.36
CA ASN A 397 14.05 5.83 1.47
C ASN A 397 14.90 6.18 0.24
N SER A 398 16.01 5.44 0.03
CA SER A 398 16.96 5.70 -1.05
C SER A 398 16.36 5.54 -2.45
N VAL A 399 15.45 4.57 -2.62
CA VAL A 399 14.72 4.32 -3.88
C VAL A 399 13.84 5.52 -4.23
N LEU A 400 13.04 6.00 -3.26
CA LEU A 400 12.17 7.18 -3.47
C LEU A 400 12.99 8.46 -3.70
N GLY A 401 14.10 8.63 -2.97
CA GLY A 401 15.01 9.76 -3.15
C GLY A 401 15.58 9.81 -4.57
N LYS A 402 16.03 8.67 -5.10
CA LYS A 402 16.54 8.58 -6.49
C LYS A 402 15.44 8.84 -7.52
N LEU A 403 14.25 8.24 -7.37
CA LEU A 403 13.13 8.47 -8.28
C LEU A 403 12.65 9.93 -8.24
N TYR A 404 12.68 10.55 -7.06
CA TYR A 404 12.39 11.99 -6.95
C TYR A 404 13.42 12.84 -7.69
N SER A 405 14.71 12.56 -7.57
CA SER A 405 15.75 13.31 -8.30
C SER A 405 15.64 13.15 -9.81
N MET A 406 15.19 11.99 -10.30
CA MET A 406 15.05 11.70 -11.73
C MET A 406 13.76 12.27 -12.34
N PHE A 407 12.65 12.22 -11.62
CA PHE A 407 11.31 12.52 -12.14
C PHE A 407 10.56 13.55 -11.30
N GLY A 408 10.55 13.38 -9.99
CA GLY A 408 9.70 14.17 -9.07
C GLY A 408 10.07 15.66 -9.06
N GLN A 409 11.34 15.99 -9.21
CA GLN A 409 11.78 17.40 -9.28
C GLN A 409 11.18 18.10 -10.50
N VAL A 410 11.15 17.44 -11.66
CA VAL A 410 10.57 17.99 -12.90
C VAL A 410 9.06 18.20 -12.69
N GLU A 411 8.36 17.20 -12.14
CA GLU A 411 6.93 17.30 -11.85
C GLU A 411 6.60 18.45 -10.86
N VAL A 412 7.44 18.68 -9.84
CA VAL A 412 7.29 19.81 -8.89
C VAL A 412 7.48 21.15 -9.60
N VAL A 413 8.50 21.26 -10.49
CA VAL A 413 8.76 22.48 -11.25
C VAL A 413 7.61 22.77 -12.21
N GLU A 414 7.08 21.77 -12.90
CA GLU A 414 5.95 21.92 -13.82
C GLU A 414 4.70 22.42 -13.08
N LEU A 415 4.35 21.80 -11.95
CA LEU A 415 3.23 22.25 -11.11
C LEU A 415 3.42 23.67 -10.59
N ALA A 416 4.63 24.02 -10.13
CA ALA A 416 4.91 25.37 -9.67
C ALA A 416 4.77 26.42 -10.79
N LYS A 417 5.20 26.10 -12.00
CA LYS A 417 5.06 26.97 -13.18
C LYS A 417 3.59 27.11 -13.61
N GLU A 418 2.83 26.02 -13.65
CA GLU A 418 1.42 26.02 -14.02
C GLU A 418 0.61 26.99 -13.14
N TYR A 419 0.92 27.03 -11.86
CA TYR A 419 0.25 27.91 -10.90
C TYR A 419 0.98 29.22 -10.61
N ASN A 420 2.05 29.55 -11.35
CA ASN A 420 2.87 30.76 -11.13
C ASN A 420 3.32 30.93 -9.66
N VAL A 421 3.76 29.83 -9.03
CA VAL A 421 4.25 29.82 -7.66
C VAL A 421 5.78 29.62 -7.69
N THR A 422 6.49 30.19 -6.72
CA THR A 422 7.94 30.02 -6.61
C THR A 422 8.32 28.55 -6.46
N VAL A 423 9.20 28.07 -7.34
CA VAL A 423 9.73 26.69 -7.27
C VAL A 423 10.40 26.43 -5.92
N GLY A 424 10.13 25.27 -5.32
CA GLY A 424 10.69 24.91 -4.01
C GLY A 424 9.98 25.53 -2.79
N CYS A 425 8.84 26.19 -2.99
CA CYS A 425 8.04 26.68 -1.88
C CYS A 425 7.51 25.52 -1.02
N THR A 426 7.26 25.78 0.26
CA THR A 426 6.65 24.77 1.14
C THR A 426 5.22 24.43 0.68
N TYR A 427 4.77 23.21 0.99
CA TYR A 427 3.40 22.78 0.74
C TYR A 427 2.34 23.77 1.25
N ASN A 428 2.52 24.29 2.46
CA ASN A 428 1.59 25.26 3.05
C ASN A 428 1.54 26.56 2.24
N LYS A 429 2.68 27.06 1.77
CA LYS A 429 2.74 28.26 0.93
C LYS A 429 2.06 28.00 -0.41
N PHE A 430 2.35 26.87 -1.07
CA PHE A 430 1.69 26.45 -2.32
C PHE A 430 0.16 26.41 -2.18
N LYS A 431 -0.33 25.69 -1.17
CA LYS A 431 -1.76 25.56 -0.87
C LYS A 431 -2.44 26.91 -0.58
N ASN A 432 -1.78 27.77 0.21
CA ASN A 432 -2.36 29.05 0.59
C ASN A 432 -2.45 30.01 -0.61
N VAL A 433 -1.41 30.06 -1.46
CA VAL A 433 -1.45 30.87 -2.69
C VAL A 433 -2.60 30.42 -3.59
N LEU A 434 -2.80 29.12 -3.78
CA LEU A 434 -3.90 28.61 -4.60
C LEU A 434 -5.27 28.90 -3.98
N ARG A 435 -5.40 28.80 -2.67
CA ARG A 435 -6.64 29.16 -1.98
C ARG A 435 -6.97 30.65 -2.12
N GLN A 436 -5.99 31.53 -1.91
CA GLN A 436 -6.20 32.98 -2.04
C GLN A 436 -6.56 33.43 -3.46
N ARG A 437 -6.12 32.70 -4.49
CA ARG A 437 -6.43 33.05 -5.89
C ARG A 437 -7.75 32.50 -6.38
N LEU A 438 -8.24 31.41 -5.81
CA LEU A 438 -9.37 30.64 -6.33
C LEU A 438 -10.61 30.65 -5.42
N LEU A 439 -10.46 31.02 -4.15
CA LEU A 439 -11.52 31.26 -3.19
C LEU A 439 -11.60 32.75 -2.84
#